data_b9c8775f0fd2eb10d3177615a292ce1c
#
_entry.id   b9c8775f0fd2eb10d3177615a292ce1c
#
_cell.length_a   1.000
_cell.length_b   1.000
_cell.length_c   1.000
_cell.angle_alpha   90.00
_cell.angle_beta   90.00
_cell.angle_gamma   90.00
#
_symmetry.space_group_name_H-M   'P 1'
#
loop_
_entity.id
_entity.type
_entity.pdbx_description
1 polymer ?
#
loop_
_entity_poly.entity_id
_entity_poly.type
_entity_poly.pdbx_seq_one_letter_code
_entity_poly.pdbx_strand_id
1 'polypeptide(L)'
;MTGWFSFRDGEATAGDVLALHRVETVLRGSGTVYEIAWSPGFRPDALHLDDARPHDYSHLVFVCGPLHGPQVEELHRRFAHCVRIAVGTSVIDPDEPAVTGFHRVLARDAPGRAPTEDLAARAPAVPPRPVVGVILTHGQHEYGAQRRHGEVAERVTHWLAGKDCARLELETRLDTRDWHLNATPAQVQSVLARLDLVVTDRLHGLVLALRVGTPVLAIDPVAGGAKVTAQARACAWPALLPAEQVDERRLDRWWDWCLTSGRVAARQARETFREGRLPDGADRLLEALTSRAGAG
;
A
#
# COMPACT_ATOMS: atom_id res chain seq x y z
N MET A 1 -2.25 -17.53 20.82
CA MET A 1 -2.76 -17.78 19.45
C MET A 1 -1.61 -17.71 18.46
N THR A 2 -1.68 -18.47 17.40
CA THR A 2 -0.67 -18.59 16.34
C THR A 2 -1.36 -18.85 15.00
N GLY A 3 -0.64 -18.76 13.91
CA GLY A 3 -1.05 -19.04 12.54
C GLY A 3 0.16 -18.96 11.61
N TRP A 4 -0.04 -18.95 10.31
CA TRP A 4 1.05 -18.77 9.35
C TRP A 4 1.80 -17.45 9.55
N PHE A 5 1.10 -16.41 10.02
CA PHE A 5 1.66 -15.11 10.41
C PHE A 5 2.62 -15.14 11.62
N SER A 6 2.80 -16.29 12.26
CA SER A 6 3.66 -16.47 13.44
C SER A 6 4.98 -17.16 13.14
N PHE A 7 5.08 -17.88 12.04
CA PHE A 7 6.31 -18.58 11.68
C PHE A 7 7.38 -17.61 11.20
N ARG A 8 8.66 -17.95 11.44
CA ARG A 8 9.79 -17.09 11.08
C ARG A 8 9.81 -16.74 9.59
N ASP A 9 9.55 -17.74 8.73
CA ASP A 9 9.51 -17.62 7.28
C ASP A 9 8.05 -17.57 6.75
N GLY A 10 7.10 -17.33 7.65
CA GLY A 10 5.68 -17.26 7.32
C GLY A 10 5.29 -15.89 6.78
N GLU A 11 4.39 -15.89 5.81
CA GLU A 11 3.80 -14.68 5.27
C GLU A 11 2.53 -14.29 6.06
N ALA A 12 2.48 -13.05 6.52
CA ALA A 12 1.25 -12.49 7.09
C ALA A 12 0.42 -11.85 5.97
N THR A 13 -0.70 -12.46 5.63
CA THR A 13 -1.64 -11.88 4.68
C THR A 13 -2.72 -11.05 5.37
N ALA A 14 -3.35 -10.13 4.63
CA ALA A 14 -4.47 -9.35 5.14
C ALA A 14 -5.63 -10.25 5.61
N GLY A 15 -5.89 -11.37 4.90
CA GLY A 15 -6.90 -12.35 5.25
C GLY A 15 -6.63 -13.01 6.60
N ASP A 16 -5.40 -13.46 6.83
CA ASP A 16 -4.99 -14.09 8.09
C ASP A 16 -5.14 -13.15 9.28
N VAL A 17 -4.72 -11.90 9.12
CA VAL A 17 -4.82 -10.88 10.19
C VAL A 17 -6.29 -10.52 10.47
N LEU A 18 -7.13 -10.43 9.45
CA LEU A 18 -8.57 -10.21 9.64
C LEU A 18 -9.24 -11.41 10.32
N ALA A 19 -8.90 -12.64 9.92
CA ALA A 19 -9.37 -13.87 10.59
C ALA A 19 -8.97 -13.88 12.06
N LEU A 20 -7.72 -13.52 12.38
CA LEU A 20 -7.25 -13.37 13.76
C LEU A 20 -8.08 -12.32 14.53
N HIS A 21 -8.32 -11.13 13.97
CA HIS A 21 -9.15 -10.09 14.62
C HIS A 21 -10.57 -10.57 14.90
N ARG A 22 -11.13 -11.43 14.04
CA ARG A 22 -12.43 -12.05 14.30
C ARG A 22 -12.36 -12.98 15.51
N VAL A 23 -11.33 -13.81 15.64
CA VAL A 23 -11.13 -14.70 16.79
C VAL A 23 -10.91 -13.88 18.06
N GLU A 24 -10.07 -12.83 18.01
CA GLU A 24 -9.87 -11.91 19.13
C GLU A 24 -11.19 -11.30 19.63
N THR A 25 -12.06 -10.88 18.70
CA THR A 25 -13.38 -10.31 19.06
C THR A 25 -14.21 -11.30 19.89
N VAL A 26 -14.20 -12.57 19.52
CA VAL A 26 -14.92 -13.62 20.24
C VAL A 26 -14.30 -13.87 21.62
N LEU A 27 -12.97 -13.98 21.70
CA LEU A 27 -12.26 -14.25 22.95
C LEU A 27 -12.39 -13.08 23.94
N ARG A 28 -12.26 -11.85 23.47
CA ARG A 28 -12.48 -10.65 24.30
C ARG A 28 -13.92 -10.59 24.83
N GLY A 29 -14.89 -10.91 23.98
CA GLY A 29 -16.31 -10.94 24.39
C GLY A 29 -16.61 -11.99 25.46
N SER A 30 -15.82 -13.05 25.56
CA SER A 30 -15.92 -14.09 26.61
C SER A 30 -15.02 -13.83 27.83
N GLY A 31 -14.25 -12.74 27.86
CA GLY A 31 -13.29 -12.46 28.92
C GLY A 31 -12.06 -13.39 28.93
N THR A 32 -11.81 -14.13 27.86
CA THR A 32 -10.67 -15.05 27.74
C THR A 32 -9.37 -14.27 27.58
N VAL A 33 -8.39 -14.53 28.44
CA VAL A 33 -7.04 -13.97 28.33
C VAL A 33 -6.24 -14.75 27.28
N TYR A 34 -5.53 -14.04 26.43
CA TYR A 34 -4.73 -14.64 25.37
C TYR A 34 -3.52 -13.77 24.99
N GLU A 35 -2.53 -14.38 24.40
CA GLU A 35 -1.42 -13.74 23.70
C GLU A 35 -1.38 -14.19 22.24
N ILE A 36 -0.75 -13.38 21.40
CA ILE A 36 -0.57 -13.67 19.96
C ILE A 36 0.92 -13.72 19.67
N ALA A 37 1.37 -14.82 19.12
CA ALA A 37 2.72 -14.93 18.59
C ALA A 37 2.76 -14.44 17.13
N TRP A 38 3.73 -13.60 16.82
CA TRP A 38 3.92 -13.01 15.49
C TRP A 38 5.25 -13.44 14.88
N SER A 39 5.32 -13.40 13.56
CA SER A 39 6.59 -13.51 12.84
C SER A 39 7.49 -12.30 13.16
N PRO A 40 8.78 -12.50 13.47
CA PRO A 40 9.71 -11.38 13.68
C PRO A 40 9.89 -10.52 12.44
N GLY A 41 9.72 -11.07 11.24
CA GLY A 41 9.76 -10.31 9.98
C GLY A 41 8.57 -9.38 9.78
N PHE A 42 7.41 -9.68 10.43
CA PHE A 42 6.21 -8.87 10.31
C PHE A 42 6.02 -7.91 11.50
N ARG A 43 6.29 -8.39 12.74
CA ARG A 43 6.20 -7.59 13.97
C ARG A 43 7.41 -7.85 14.87
N PRO A 44 8.54 -7.17 14.66
CA PRO A 44 9.79 -7.44 15.36
C PRO A 44 9.72 -7.20 16.88
N ASP A 45 8.85 -6.29 17.33
CA ASP A 45 8.71 -5.92 18.75
C ASP A 45 7.60 -6.67 19.50
N ALA A 46 6.98 -7.68 18.87
CA ALA A 46 5.90 -8.47 19.47
C ALA A 46 6.42 -9.78 20.08
N LEU A 47 5.54 -10.53 20.77
CA LEU A 47 5.86 -11.90 21.18
C LEU A 47 6.08 -12.78 19.95
N HIS A 48 7.18 -13.52 19.90
CA HIS A 48 7.47 -14.49 18.84
C HIS A 48 7.24 -15.93 19.34
N LEU A 49 7.00 -16.85 18.39
CA LEU A 49 6.81 -18.26 18.76
C LEU A 49 8.01 -18.80 19.57
N ASP A 50 9.23 -18.44 19.18
CA ASP A 50 10.44 -18.92 19.82
C ASP A 50 10.56 -18.48 21.28
N ASP A 51 9.99 -17.31 21.63
CA ASP A 51 10.01 -16.73 22.97
C ASP A 51 8.83 -17.20 23.82
N ALA A 52 7.78 -17.75 23.20
CA ALA A 52 6.61 -18.26 23.91
C ALA A 52 6.97 -19.52 24.72
N ARG A 53 6.83 -19.47 26.02
CA ARG A 53 7.08 -20.61 26.93
C ARG A 53 5.84 -21.49 27.00
N PRO A 54 5.87 -22.72 26.48
CA PRO A 54 4.67 -23.56 26.39
C PRO A 54 3.94 -23.76 27.71
N HIS A 55 4.65 -23.88 28.81
CA HIS A 55 4.05 -24.14 30.15
C HIS A 55 3.20 -22.98 30.70
N ASP A 56 3.30 -21.79 30.12
CA ASP A 56 2.50 -20.64 30.51
C ASP A 56 1.08 -20.69 29.90
N TYR A 57 0.81 -21.66 28.99
CA TYR A 57 -0.45 -21.74 28.25
C TYR A 57 -1.17 -23.07 28.45
N SER A 58 -2.47 -23.00 28.64
CA SER A 58 -3.36 -24.17 28.67
C SER A 58 -3.85 -24.58 27.28
N HIS A 59 -3.91 -23.64 26.35
CA HIS A 59 -4.44 -23.83 25.00
C HIS A 59 -3.51 -23.25 23.95
N LEU A 60 -3.42 -23.94 22.80
CA LEU A 60 -2.86 -23.44 21.56
C LEU A 60 -4.00 -23.29 20.55
N VAL A 61 -4.21 -22.08 20.04
CA VAL A 61 -5.19 -21.83 18.97
C VAL A 61 -4.47 -21.44 17.71
N PHE A 62 -4.61 -22.25 16.66
CA PHE A 62 -4.08 -21.99 15.32
C PHE A 62 -5.19 -21.39 14.46
N VAL A 63 -4.94 -20.22 13.91
CA VAL A 63 -5.94 -19.42 13.19
C VAL A 63 -5.59 -19.32 11.71
N CYS A 64 -6.56 -19.69 10.86
CA CYS A 64 -6.52 -19.54 9.41
C CYS A 64 -5.43 -20.37 8.69
N GLY A 65 -5.50 -20.39 7.36
CA GLY A 65 -4.55 -21.08 6.50
C GLY A 65 -4.68 -22.61 6.45
N PRO A 66 -3.92 -23.26 5.59
CA PRO A 66 -3.92 -24.72 5.48
C PRO A 66 -3.18 -25.37 6.65
N LEU A 67 -3.69 -26.53 7.07
CA LEU A 67 -3.04 -27.37 8.08
C LEU A 67 -2.14 -28.38 7.38
N HIS A 68 -0.88 -28.05 7.21
CA HIS A 68 0.10 -28.96 6.59
C HIS A 68 1.52 -28.61 6.98
N GLY A 69 2.41 -29.58 6.84
CA GLY A 69 3.85 -29.40 6.87
C GLY A 69 4.51 -29.36 8.25
N PRO A 70 5.84 -29.42 8.28
CA PRO A 70 6.62 -29.67 9.49
C PRO A 70 6.54 -28.54 10.53
N GLN A 71 6.25 -27.32 10.12
CA GLN A 71 6.10 -26.20 11.05
C GLN A 71 4.87 -26.37 11.94
N VAL A 72 3.75 -26.85 11.40
CA VAL A 72 2.55 -27.15 12.17
C VAL A 72 2.75 -28.38 13.07
N GLU A 73 3.45 -29.40 12.57
CA GLU A 73 3.80 -30.57 13.38
C GLU A 73 4.73 -30.21 14.56
N GLU A 74 5.65 -29.27 14.35
CA GLU A 74 6.49 -28.73 15.43
C GLU A 74 5.68 -28.08 16.54
N LEU A 75 4.61 -27.34 16.20
CA LEU A 75 3.68 -26.80 17.21
C LEU A 75 3.06 -27.90 18.07
N HIS A 76 2.70 -29.04 17.48
CA HIS A 76 2.15 -30.17 18.24
C HIS A 76 3.14 -30.75 19.23
N ARG A 77 4.40 -30.88 18.84
CA ARG A 77 5.48 -31.36 19.72
C ARG A 77 5.78 -30.37 20.84
N ARG A 78 5.92 -29.11 20.50
CA ARG A 78 6.30 -28.05 21.42
C ARG A 78 5.20 -27.75 22.45
N PHE A 79 3.93 -27.74 22.01
CA PHE A 79 2.75 -27.47 22.86
C PHE A 79 1.98 -28.75 23.16
N ALA A 80 2.68 -29.88 23.38
CA ALA A 80 2.07 -31.17 23.56
C ALA A 80 1.08 -31.25 24.74
N HIS A 81 1.31 -30.50 25.82
CA HIS A 81 0.45 -30.47 27.00
C HIS A 81 -0.76 -29.51 26.84
N CYS A 82 -0.75 -28.62 25.84
CA CYS A 82 -1.86 -27.72 25.57
C CYS A 82 -3.02 -28.43 24.86
N VAL A 83 -4.23 -27.97 25.11
CA VAL A 83 -5.37 -28.28 24.24
C VAL A 83 -5.19 -27.52 22.94
N ARG A 84 -4.99 -28.23 21.82
CA ARG A 84 -4.70 -27.65 20.51
C ARG A 84 -5.98 -27.58 19.68
N ILE A 85 -6.31 -26.38 19.22
CA ILE A 85 -7.51 -26.07 18.45
C ILE A 85 -7.09 -25.36 17.16
N ALA A 86 -7.55 -25.83 16.02
CA ALA A 86 -7.45 -25.10 14.76
C ALA A 86 -8.81 -24.49 14.41
N VAL A 87 -8.83 -23.24 13.96
CA VAL A 87 -10.07 -22.52 13.63
C VAL A 87 -9.94 -21.73 12.32
N GLY A 88 -10.95 -21.84 11.45
CA GLY A 88 -10.97 -21.16 10.13
C GLY A 88 -9.92 -21.68 9.16
N THR A 89 -9.49 -22.89 9.33
CA THR A 89 -8.39 -23.52 8.57
C THR A 89 -8.92 -24.35 7.39
N SER A 90 -8.05 -24.54 6.39
CA SER A 90 -8.28 -25.52 5.31
C SER A 90 -7.66 -26.86 5.68
N VAL A 91 -8.40 -27.92 5.50
CA VAL A 91 -7.94 -29.31 5.63
C VAL A 91 -7.83 -29.89 4.21
N ILE A 92 -6.61 -30.13 3.75
CA ILE A 92 -6.36 -30.74 2.43
C ILE A 92 -6.40 -32.26 2.53
N ASP A 93 -5.63 -32.81 3.46
CA ASP A 93 -5.60 -34.23 3.79
C ASP A 93 -5.94 -34.41 5.28
N PRO A 94 -7.09 -35.02 5.62
CA PRO A 94 -7.49 -35.23 7.02
C PRO A 94 -6.57 -36.12 7.83
N ASP A 95 -5.80 -36.98 7.18
CA ASP A 95 -4.91 -37.96 7.83
C ASP A 95 -3.49 -37.40 8.06
N GLU A 96 -3.20 -36.20 7.54
CA GLU A 96 -1.88 -35.58 7.72
C GLU A 96 -1.59 -35.31 9.20
N PRO A 97 -0.35 -35.57 9.67
CA PRO A 97 0.06 -35.30 11.06
C PRO A 97 -0.19 -33.86 11.52
N ALA A 98 -0.04 -32.88 10.61
CA ALA A 98 -0.36 -31.50 10.86
C ALA A 98 -1.83 -31.25 11.21
N VAL A 99 -2.75 -32.12 10.74
CA VAL A 99 -4.20 -32.09 11.05
C VAL A 99 -4.51 -32.90 12.29
N THR A 100 -4.06 -34.14 12.33
CA THR A 100 -4.39 -35.12 13.38
C THR A 100 -3.78 -34.75 14.75
N GLY A 101 -2.76 -33.91 14.76
CA GLY A 101 -2.17 -33.35 15.96
C GLY A 101 -3.07 -32.38 16.73
N PHE A 102 -4.13 -31.84 16.14
CA PHE A 102 -5.10 -30.99 16.83
C PHE A 102 -6.15 -31.82 17.56
N HIS A 103 -6.55 -31.41 18.77
CA HIS A 103 -7.66 -31.99 19.50
C HIS A 103 -9.02 -31.62 18.89
N ARG A 104 -9.10 -30.44 18.28
CA ARG A 104 -10.28 -29.93 17.59
C ARG A 104 -9.89 -29.14 16.34
N VAL A 105 -10.55 -29.46 15.22
CA VAL A 105 -10.40 -28.73 13.95
C VAL A 105 -11.77 -28.17 13.58
N LEU A 106 -11.90 -26.84 13.66
CA LEU A 106 -13.04 -26.06 13.21
C LEU A 106 -12.72 -25.53 11.80
N ALA A 107 -12.69 -26.46 10.84
CA ALA A 107 -12.28 -26.17 9.49
C ALA A 107 -13.25 -25.22 8.79
N ARG A 108 -12.71 -24.32 7.97
CA ARG A 108 -13.44 -23.52 6.99
C ARG A 108 -13.86 -24.41 5.80
N ASP A 109 -12.94 -25.22 5.35
CA ASP A 109 -13.13 -26.16 4.26
C ASP A 109 -12.36 -27.47 4.52
N ALA A 110 -12.95 -28.60 4.12
CA ALA A 110 -12.37 -29.93 4.24
C ALA A 110 -13.01 -30.88 3.24
N PRO A 111 -12.32 -31.96 2.80
CA PRO A 111 -12.91 -32.99 1.94
C PRO A 111 -14.20 -33.55 2.54
N GLY A 112 -15.24 -33.66 1.72
CA GLY A 112 -16.52 -34.22 2.12
C GLY A 112 -17.37 -33.42 3.10
N ARG A 113 -17.01 -32.17 3.39
CA ARG A 113 -17.78 -31.27 4.25
C ARG A 113 -18.22 -30.02 3.48
N ALA A 114 -19.40 -29.49 3.83
CA ALA A 114 -19.82 -28.19 3.33
C ALA A 114 -18.90 -27.10 3.88
N PRO A 115 -18.40 -26.18 3.03
CA PRO A 115 -17.55 -25.08 3.50
C PRO A 115 -18.35 -24.09 4.35
N THR A 116 -17.66 -23.41 5.24
CA THR A 116 -18.18 -22.27 6.03
C THR A 116 -17.59 -20.96 5.53
N GLU A 117 -18.21 -19.83 5.89
CA GLU A 117 -17.64 -18.51 5.59
C GLU A 117 -16.24 -18.37 6.20
N ASP A 118 -15.37 -17.67 5.46
CA ASP A 118 -14.06 -17.28 5.98
C ASP A 118 -14.20 -16.30 7.14
N LEU A 119 -13.38 -16.48 8.17
CA LEU A 119 -13.39 -15.63 9.35
C LEU A 119 -13.13 -14.14 9.03
N ALA A 120 -12.35 -13.87 8.01
CA ALA A 120 -12.03 -12.50 7.57
C ALA A 120 -13.29 -11.74 7.13
N ALA A 121 -14.32 -12.44 6.59
CA ALA A 121 -15.56 -11.82 6.17
C ALA A 121 -16.35 -11.20 7.34
N ARG A 122 -16.13 -11.69 8.56
CA ARG A 122 -16.78 -11.22 9.79
C ARG A 122 -15.83 -10.50 10.74
N ALA A 123 -14.68 -10.08 10.26
CA ALA A 123 -13.76 -9.25 11.02
C ALA A 123 -14.42 -7.89 11.36
N PRO A 124 -14.04 -7.25 12.47
CA PRO A 124 -14.51 -5.91 12.79
C PRO A 124 -14.17 -4.93 11.65
N ALA A 125 -15.15 -4.10 11.29
CA ALA A 125 -14.92 -3.04 10.33
C ALA A 125 -13.93 -2.00 10.89
N VAL A 126 -13.00 -1.57 10.04
CA VAL A 126 -12.07 -0.50 10.36
C VAL A 126 -12.31 0.67 9.40
N PRO A 127 -12.09 1.93 9.83
CA PRO A 127 -12.18 3.08 8.94
C PRO A 127 -11.21 2.92 7.76
N PRO A 128 -11.63 3.30 6.54
CA PRO A 128 -10.75 3.25 5.39
C PRO A 128 -9.54 4.18 5.59
N ARG A 129 -8.40 3.76 5.06
CA ARG A 129 -7.18 4.56 5.03
C ARG A 129 -7.09 5.32 3.71
N PRO A 130 -6.39 6.49 3.67
CA PRO A 130 -6.15 7.18 2.42
C PRO A 130 -5.47 6.27 1.39
N VAL A 131 -5.93 6.33 0.15
CA VAL A 131 -5.31 5.60 -0.97
C VAL A 131 -4.38 6.53 -1.72
N VAL A 132 -3.09 6.21 -1.74
CA VAL A 132 -2.02 7.06 -2.22
C VAL A 132 -1.31 6.43 -3.42
N GLY A 133 -1.35 7.13 -4.55
CA GLY A 133 -0.56 6.77 -5.72
C GLY A 133 0.87 7.30 -5.59
N VAL A 134 1.86 6.45 -5.85
CA VAL A 134 3.28 6.78 -5.79
C VAL A 134 3.86 6.68 -7.21
N ILE A 135 4.28 7.80 -7.76
CA ILE A 135 4.80 7.88 -9.14
C ILE A 135 6.20 8.47 -9.09
N LEU A 136 7.22 7.62 -9.00
CA LEU A 136 8.62 8.03 -8.94
C LEU A 136 9.35 7.67 -10.23
N THR A 137 10.37 8.48 -10.54
CA THR A 137 11.15 8.32 -11.76
C THR A 137 12.45 7.57 -11.49
N HIS A 138 12.64 6.51 -12.25
CA HIS A 138 13.92 5.82 -12.34
C HIS A 138 14.57 6.18 -13.68
N GLY A 139 15.67 6.93 -13.66
CA GLY A 139 16.35 7.37 -14.89
C GLY A 139 16.49 8.88 -15.01
N GLN A 140 16.34 9.44 -16.19
CA GLN A 140 16.54 10.86 -16.55
C GLN A 140 18.00 11.32 -16.40
N HIS A 141 18.87 10.74 -17.23
CA HIS A 141 20.31 11.03 -17.25
C HIS A 141 20.64 12.44 -17.76
N GLU A 142 19.69 13.12 -18.39
CA GLU A 142 19.83 14.45 -18.99
C GLU A 142 20.20 15.56 -17.99
N TYR A 143 19.97 15.35 -16.69
CA TYR A 143 20.28 16.35 -15.65
C TYR A 143 21.68 16.21 -15.02
N GLY A 144 22.47 15.22 -15.44
CA GLY A 144 23.86 15.07 -15.01
C GLY A 144 24.05 15.15 -13.49
N ALA A 145 24.97 16.03 -13.05
CA ALA A 145 25.30 16.23 -11.63
C ALA A 145 24.18 16.84 -10.77
N GLN A 146 23.17 17.44 -11.38
CA GLN A 146 22.03 18.02 -10.65
C GLN A 146 20.95 16.96 -10.29
N ARG A 147 21.09 15.75 -10.77
CA ARG A 147 20.12 14.67 -10.57
C ARG A 147 20.15 14.15 -9.13
N ARG A 148 19.02 14.20 -8.43
CA ARG A 148 18.81 13.69 -7.05
C ARG A 148 17.70 12.64 -6.97
N HIS A 149 17.30 12.04 -8.09
CA HIS A 149 16.14 11.12 -8.17
C HIS A 149 16.26 9.95 -7.19
N GLY A 150 17.43 9.31 -7.09
CA GLY A 150 17.65 8.19 -6.17
C GLY A 150 17.50 8.59 -4.70
N GLU A 151 18.13 9.69 -4.31
CA GLU A 151 18.08 10.23 -2.95
C GLU A 151 16.63 10.64 -2.57
N VAL A 152 15.93 11.31 -3.48
CA VAL A 152 14.52 11.71 -3.28
C VAL A 152 13.64 10.48 -3.15
N ALA A 153 13.79 9.50 -4.04
CA ALA A 153 13.00 8.26 -4.01
C ALA A 153 13.21 7.51 -2.69
N GLU A 154 14.44 7.36 -2.23
CA GLU A 154 14.76 6.69 -0.97
C GLU A 154 14.13 7.40 0.23
N ARG A 155 14.28 8.72 0.34
CA ARG A 155 13.68 9.51 1.42
C ARG A 155 12.15 9.44 1.42
N VAL A 156 11.53 9.57 0.25
CA VAL A 156 10.08 9.54 0.10
C VAL A 156 9.52 8.16 0.43
N THR A 157 10.13 7.08 -0.05
CA THR A 157 9.67 5.71 0.22
C THR A 157 9.86 5.32 1.68
N HIS A 158 10.98 5.73 2.31
CA HIS A 158 11.20 5.52 3.73
C HIS A 158 10.13 6.24 4.58
N TRP A 159 9.89 7.53 4.30
CA TRP A 159 8.83 8.31 4.96
C TRP A 159 7.44 7.71 4.75
N LEU A 160 7.09 7.30 3.52
CA LEU A 160 5.80 6.65 3.21
C LEU A 160 5.62 5.32 3.94
N ALA A 161 6.70 4.59 4.23
CA ALA A 161 6.61 3.34 4.97
C ALA A 161 6.05 3.54 6.38
N GLY A 162 6.28 4.72 7.00
CA GLY A 162 5.71 5.10 8.29
C GLY A 162 4.29 5.67 8.25
N LYS A 163 3.67 5.85 7.06
CA LYS A 163 2.32 6.41 6.94
C LYS A 163 1.23 5.34 6.96
N ASP A 164 0.17 5.61 7.72
CA ASP A 164 -1.04 4.76 7.75
C ASP A 164 -1.91 5.05 6.51
N CYS A 165 -1.53 4.47 5.38
CA CYS A 165 -2.20 4.62 4.09
C CYS A 165 -2.06 3.36 3.21
N ALA A 166 -2.99 3.17 2.28
CA ALA A 166 -2.86 2.20 1.20
C ALA A 166 -1.98 2.80 0.10
N ARG A 167 -0.87 2.14 -0.25
CA ARG A 167 0.12 2.60 -1.22
C ARG A 167 -0.04 1.84 -2.52
N LEU A 168 -0.14 2.57 -3.63
CA LEU A 168 -0.17 2.02 -4.98
C LEU A 168 1.00 2.59 -5.77
N GLU A 169 1.94 1.75 -6.14
CA GLU A 169 2.95 2.10 -7.12
C GLU A 169 2.29 2.27 -8.48
N LEU A 170 2.53 3.39 -9.14
CA LEU A 170 1.93 3.74 -10.41
C LEU A 170 2.98 4.23 -11.39
N GLU A 171 2.70 3.98 -12.67
CA GLU A 171 3.53 4.45 -13.79
C GLU A 171 2.66 5.26 -14.75
N THR A 172 3.22 6.35 -15.29
CA THR A 172 2.59 7.15 -16.34
C THR A 172 2.95 6.68 -17.75
N ARG A 173 3.93 5.78 -17.87
CA ARG A 173 4.25 5.09 -19.12
C ARG A 173 3.09 4.21 -19.54
N LEU A 174 2.82 4.16 -20.82
CA LEU A 174 1.79 3.29 -21.39
C LEU A 174 2.45 2.08 -22.06
N ASP A 175 1.86 0.91 -21.88
CA ASP A 175 2.23 -0.29 -22.62
C ASP A 175 0.98 -1.16 -22.83
N THR A 176 0.75 -1.60 -24.08
CA THR A 176 -0.39 -2.45 -24.43
C THR A 176 -0.11 -3.94 -24.28
N ARG A 177 1.12 -4.33 -24.01
CA ARG A 177 1.57 -5.73 -23.89
C ARG A 177 1.84 -6.16 -22.45
N ASP A 178 2.12 -5.19 -21.58
CA ASP A 178 2.36 -5.43 -20.16
C ASP A 178 1.10 -5.13 -19.37
N TRP A 179 0.45 -6.16 -18.81
CA TRP A 179 -0.79 -6.00 -18.04
C TRP A 179 -0.62 -5.22 -16.73
N HIS A 180 0.61 -5.06 -16.25
CA HIS A 180 0.90 -4.24 -15.05
C HIS A 180 0.81 -2.73 -15.37
N LEU A 181 0.87 -2.36 -16.64
CA LEU A 181 0.82 -0.98 -17.08
C LEU A 181 -0.53 -0.65 -17.74
N ASN A 182 -0.90 0.61 -17.66
CA ASN A 182 -2.06 1.09 -18.38
C ASN A 182 -1.75 1.18 -19.88
N ALA A 183 -2.70 0.79 -20.72
CA ALA A 183 -2.54 0.87 -22.17
C ALA A 183 -2.95 2.25 -22.73
N THR A 184 -3.77 3.01 -22.03
CA THR A 184 -4.33 4.28 -22.51
C THR A 184 -4.27 5.39 -21.47
N PRO A 185 -4.22 6.68 -21.90
CA PRO A 185 -4.32 7.82 -20.98
C PRO A 185 -5.61 7.83 -20.14
N ALA A 186 -6.72 7.35 -20.71
CA ALA A 186 -8.01 7.28 -20.02
C ALA A 186 -7.96 6.30 -18.81
N GLN A 187 -7.25 5.19 -18.96
CA GLN A 187 -7.05 4.23 -17.87
C GLN A 187 -6.21 4.84 -16.75
N VAL A 188 -5.10 5.52 -17.08
CA VAL A 188 -4.28 6.26 -16.09
C VAL A 188 -5.13 7.28 -15.33
N GLN A 189 -5.89 8.10 -16.04
CA GLN A 189 -6.77 9.11 -15.43
C GLN A 189 -7.85 8.47 -14.54
N SER A 190 -8.38 7.31 -14.94
CA SER A 190 -9.39 6.58 -14.17
C SER A 190 -8.83 6.06 -12.84
N VAL A 191 -7.56 5.64 -12.80
CA VAL A 191 -6.88 5.28 -11.55
C VAL A 191 -6.66 6.52 -10.70
N LEU A 192 -6.02 7.56 -11.27
CA LEU A 192 -5.71 8.80 -10.54
C LEU A 192 -6.95 9.44 -9.90
N ALA A 193 -8.10 9.44 -10.59
CA ALA A 193 -9.36 10.00 -10.09
C ALA A 193 -9.93 9.26 -8.86
N ARG A 194 -9.45 8.07 -8.54
CA ARG A 194 -9.88 7.25 -7.40
C ARG A 194 -8.94 7.32 -6.20
N LEU A 195 -7.85 8.06 -6.32
CA LEU A 195 -6.88 8.23 -5.25
C LEU A 195 -7.25 9.42 -4.36
N ASP A 196 -6.84 9.33 -3.10
CA ASP A 196 -6.95 10.45 -2.16
C ASP A 196 -5.79 11.43 -2.31
N LEU A 197 -4.64 10.96 -2.79
CA LEU A 197 -3.40 11.74 -2.94
C LEU A 197 -2.47 11.05 -3.95
N VAL A 198 -1.72 11.85 -4.70
CA VAL A 198 -0.56 11.39 -5.48
C VAL A 198 0.72 11.99 -4.90
N VAL A 199 1.74 11.16 -4.67
CA VAL A 199 3.10 11.57 -4.35
C VAL A 199 3.97 11.31 -5.58
N THR A 200 4.63 12.34 -6.11
CA THR A 200 5.34 12.20 -7.38
C THR A 200 6.53 13.12 -7.53
N ASP A 201 7.58 12.62 -8.19
CA ASP A 201 8.69 13.39 -8.70
C ASP A 201 8.62 13.61 -10.24
N ARG A 202 7.47 13.21 -10.86
CA ARG A 202 7.26 13.32 -12.30
C ARG A 202 6.34 14.46 -12.67
N LEU A 203 6.73 15.21 -13.72
CA LEU A 203 5.89 16.25 -14.31
C LEU A 203 4.49 15.73 -14.67
N HIS A 204 4.41 14.63 -15.42
CA HIS A 204 3.09 14.08 -15.81
C HIS A 204 2.32 13.49 -14.63
N GLY A 205 2.99 13.03 -13.57
CA GLY A 205 2.32 12.64 -12.33
C GLY A 205 1.57 13.82 -11.71
N LEU A 206 2.22 14.99 -11.63
CA LEU A 206 1.62 16.23 -11.14
C LEU A 206 0.44 16.69 -12.04
N VAL A 207 0.70 16.87 -13.32
CA VAL A 207 -0.29 17.46 -14.25
C VAL A 207 -1.52 16.57 -14.41
N LEU A 208 -1.33 15.25 -14.59
CA LEU A 208 -2.44 14.33 -14.78
C LEU A 208 -3.31 14.15 -13.54
N ALA A 209 -2.70 14.17 -12.34
CA ALA A 209 -3.47 14.11 -11.10
C ALA A 209 -4.30 15.39 -10.89
N LEU A 210 -3.73 16.57 -11.08
CA LEU A 210 -4.48 17.83 -11.02
C LEU A 210 -5.58 17.91 -12.09
N ARG A 211 -5.33 17.39 -13.29
CA ARG A 211 -6.32 17.32 -14.38
C ARG A 211 -7.59 16.57 -13.97
N VAL A 212 -7.47 15.55 -13.13
CA VAL A 212 -8.61 14.77 -12.63
C VAL A 212 -9.13 15.27 -11.27
N GLY A 213 -8.46 16.25 -10.66
CA GLY A 213 -8.85 16.86 -9.38
C GLY A 213 -8.32 16.12 -8.15
N THR A 214 -7.29 15.31 -8.32
CA THR A 214 -6.60 14.61 -7.23
C THR A 214 -5.45 15.47 -6.72
N PRO A 215 -5.34 15.72 -5.40
CA PRO A 215 -4.24 16.49 -4.83
C PRO A 215 -2.90 15.79 -5.02
N VAL A 216 -1.82 16.56 -5.08
CA VAL A 216 -0.48 16.07 -5.37
C VAL A 216 0.53 16.64 -4.39
N LEU A 217 1.33 15.79 -3.76
CA LEU A 217 2.59 16.17 -3.15
C LEU A 217 3.67 15.98 -4.22
N ALA A 218 4.09 17.08 -4.83
CA ALA A 218 5.08 17.08 -5.89
C ALA A 218 6.48 17.32 -5.31
N ILE A 219 7.46 16.58 -5.83
CA ILE A 219 8.88 16.77 -5.50
C ILE A 219 9.63 17.02 -6.80
N ASP A 220 10.48 18.08 -6.84
CA ASP A 220 11.39 18.24 -7.97
C ASP A 220 12.72 17.55 -7.63
N PRO A 221 13.07 16.45 -8.33
CA PRO A 221 14.25 15.66 -8.01
C PRO A 221 15.55 16.24 -8.63
N VAL A 222 15.49 17.45 -9.18
CA VAL A 222 16.63 18.14 -9.79
C VAL A 222 17.06 19.29 -8.90
N ALA A 223 18.34 19.33 -8.52
CA ALA A 223 18.91 20.39 -7.71
C ALA A 223 18.71 21.77 -8.36
N GLY A 224 18.18 22.73 -7.60
CA GLY A 224 17.81 24.05 -8.10
C GLY A 224 16.44 24.12 -8.78
N GLY A 225 15.77 22.97 -8.98
CA GLY A 225 14.48 22.87 -9.62
C GLY A 225 14.53 22.83 -11.15
N ALA A 226 13.61 22.09 -11.74
CA ALA A 226 13.50 21.91 -13.18
C ALA A 226 12.03 21.86 -13.64
N LYS A 227 11.70 20.89 -14.48
CA LYS A 227 10.38 20.79 -15.13
C LYS A 227 9.21 20.59 -14.16
N VAL A 228 9.40 19.89 -13.04
CA VAL A 228 8.34 19.72 -12.03
C VAL A 228 8.03 21.03 -11.33
N THR A 229 9.08 21.77 -10.92
CA THR A 229 8.96 23.11 -10.35
C THR A 229 8.28 24.10 -11.31
N ALA A 230 8.68 24.07 -12.59
CA ALA A 230 8.10 24.95 -13.61
C ALA A 230 6.61 24.68 -13.79
N GLN A 231 6.20 23.40 -13.84
CA GLN A 231 4.79 23.04 -13.99
C GLN A 231 3.96 23.28 -12.73
N ALA A 232 4.50 23.03 -11.54
CA ALA A 232 3.81 23.36 -10.29
C ALA A 232 3.50 24.86 -10.22
N ARG A 233 4.46 25.72 -10.62
CA ARG A 233 4.25 27.17 -10.71
C ARG A 233 3.20 27.54 -11.75
N ALA A 234 3.27 26.97 -12.96
CA ALA A 234 2.31 27.21 -14.03
C ALA A 234 0.87 26.82 -13.62
N CYS A 235 0.74 25.74 -12.83
CA CYS A 235 -0.55 25.31 -12.28
C CYS A 235 -0.96 26.03 -10.99
N ALA A 236 -0.16 26.99 -10.50
CA ALA A 236 -0.32 27.63 -9.19
C ALA A 236 -0.47 26.62 -8.04
N TRP A 237 0.22 25.47 -8.12
CA TRP A 237 0.14 24.39 -7.16
C TRP A 237 1.18 24.55 -6.04
N PRO A 238 0.77 24.70 -4.76
CA PRO A 238 1.70 25.06 -3.69
C PRO A 238 2.44 23.87 -3.09
N ALA A 239 1.87 22.63 -3.15
CA ALA A 239 2.45 21.46 -2.51
C ALA A 239 3.60 20.88 -3.35
N LEU A 240 4.70 21.63 -3.37
CA LEU A 240 5.94 21.31 -4.09
C LEU A 240 7.12 21.38 -3.11
N LEU A 241 8.00 20.38 -3.17
CA LEU A 241 9.28 20.35 -2.47
C LEU A 241 10.45 20.27 -3.46
N PRO A 242 11.41 21.19 -3.43
CA PRO A 242 12.71 20.99 -4.08
C PRO A 242 13.48 19.83 -3.44
N ALA A 243 14.36 19.17 -4.18
CA ALA A 243 15.14 18.02 -3.71
C ALA A 243 15.88 18.30 -2.39
N GLU A 244 16.43 19.52 -2.24
CA GLU A 244 17.20 19.95 -1.07
C GLU A 244 16.31 20.13 0.19
N GLN A 245 15.01 20.21 0.01
CA GLN A 245 14.05 20.47 1.09
C GLN A 245 13.23 19.22 1.46
N VAL A 246 13.56 18.06 0.94
CA VAL A 246 12.87 16.80 1.25
C VAL A 246 13.31 16.33 2.63
N ASP A 247 12.49 16.62 3.63
CA ASP A 247 12.59 16.10 4.99
C ASP A 247 11.19 15.68 5.51
N GLU A 248 11.15 14.86 6.54
CA GLU A 248 9.90 14.31 7.10
C GLU A 248 8.91 15.40 7.50
N ARG A 249 9.38 16.47 8.19
CA ARG A 249 8.53 17.57 8.66
C ARG A 249 7.83 18.30 7.52
N ARG A 250 8.54 18.54 6.42
CA ARG A 250 7.96 19.21 5.24
C ARG A 250 7.05 18.27 4.45
N LEU A 251 7.42 17.00 4.35
CA LEU A 251 6.58 15.98 3.76
C LEU A 251 5.27 15.85 4.54
N ASP A 252 5.30 15.77 5.87
CA ASP A 252 4.13 15.71 6.74
C ASP A 252 3.22 16.93 6.59
N ARG A 253 3.79 18.11 6.58
CA ARG A 253 3.03 19.34 6.37
C ARG A 253 2.24 19.33 5.06
N TRP A 254 2.87 18.91 3.95
CA TRP A 254 2.21 18.88 2.66
C TRP A 254 1.26 17.68 2.53
N TRP A 255 1.56 16.58 3.19
CA TRP A 255 0.65 15.45 3.32
C TRP A 255 -0.69 15.87 3.95
N ASP A 256 -0.63 16.48 5.12
CA ASP A 256 -1.82 16.95 5.85
C ASP A 256 -2.60 17.98 5.03
N TRP A 257 -1.88 18.92 4.40
CA TRP A 257 -2.51 19.92 3.55
C TRP A 257 -3.20 19.26 2.33
N CYS A 258 -2.56 18.33 1.65
CA CYS A 258 -3.13 17.63 0.50
C CYS A 258 -4.39 16.85 0.88
N LEU A 259 -4.41 16.17 2.01
CA LEU A 259 -5.57 15.41 2.47
C LEU A 259 -6.73 16.29 3.00
N THR A 260 -6.50 17.58 3.19
CA THR A 260 -7.48 18.55 3.69
C THR A 260 -7.77 19.64 2.66
N SER A 261 -7.15 20.80 2.79
CA SER A 261 -7.35 21.97 1.91
C SER A 261 -6.95 21.69 0.45
N GLY A 262 -5.96 20.82 0.23
CA GLY A 262 -5.48 20.43 -1.08
C GLY A 262 -6.54 19.76 -1.95
N ARG A 263 -7.51 19.07 -1.35
CA ARG A 263 -8.64 18.46 -2.08
C ARG A 263 -9.51 19.52 -2.77
N VAL A 264 -9.73 20.65 -2.12
CA VAL A 264 -10.47 21.77 -2.71
C VAL A 264 -9.65 22.43 -3.80
N ALA A 265 -8.38 22.70 -3.53
CA ALA A 265 -7.46 23.31 -4.49
C ALA A 265 -7.28 22.45 -5.77
N ALA A 266 -7.20 21.12 -5.63
CA ALA A 266 -7.08 20.21 -6.77
C ALA A 266 -8.34 20.21 -7.65
N ARG A 267 -9.53 20.26 -7.04
CA ARG A 267 -10.79 20.43 -7.80
C ARG A 267 -10.84 21.76 -8.54
N GLN A 268 -10.37 22.84 -7.92
CA GLN A 268 -10.27 24.15 -8.59
C GLN A 268 -9.29 24.12 -9.77
N ALA A 269 -8.11 23.49 -9.59
CA ALA A 269 -7.15 23.31 -10.67
C ALA A 269 -7.73 22.53 -11.84
N ARG A 270 -8.50 21.46 -11.59
CA ARG A 270 -9.21 20.70 -12.63
C ARG A 270 -10.18 21.59 -13.42
N GLU A 271 -10.99 22.42 -12.74
CA GLU A 271 -11.92 23.31 -13.44
C GLU A 271 -11.16 24.37 -14.26
N THR A 272 -10.08 24.95 -13.74
CA THR A 272 -9.22 25.88 -14.50
C THR A 272 -8.67 25.25 -15.78
N PHE A 273 -8.24 23.98 -15.73
CA PHE A 273 -7.79 23.24 -16.92
C PHE A 273 -8.93 23.01 -17.92
N ARG A 274 -10.13 22.70 -17.47
CA ARG A 274 -11.30 22.48 -18.32
C ARG A 274 -11.78 23.74 -19.02
N GLU A 275 -11.64 24.89 -18.37
CA GLU A 275 -12.03 26.19 -18.92
C GLU A 275 -11.02 26.76 -19.90
N GLY A 276 -9.81 26.17 -20.03
CA GLY A 276 -8.78 26.62 -20.96
C GLY A 276 -8.33 28.06 -20.70
N ARG A 277 -8.32 28.50 -19.42
CA ARG A 277 -8.02 29.90 -19.06
C ARG A 277 -6.58 30.31 -19.30
N LEU A 278 -5.68 29.37 -19.45
CA LEU A 278 -4.26 29.64 -19.72
C LEU A 278 -3.93 29.15 -21.11
N PRO A 279 -3.40 30.03 -21.99
CA PRO A 279 -2.98 29.61 -23.32
C PRO A 279 -1.81 28.63 -23.20
N ASP A 280 -1.84 27.58 -23.97
CA ASP A 280 -0.77 26.60 -24.06
C ASP A 280 0.04 26.72 -25.38
N GLY A 281 1.00 25.80 -25.58
CA GLY A 281 1.81 25.81 -26.79
C GLY A 281 1.04 25.46 -28.07
N ALA A 282 -0.10 24.76 -27.95
CA ALA A 282 -0.93 24.36 -29.08
C ALA A 282 -1.71 25.58 -29.63
N ASP A 283 -2.12 26.51 -28.78
CA ASP A 283 -2.79 27.75 -29.19
C ASP A 283 -1.90 28.58 -30.11
N ARG A 284 -0.57 28.56 -29.89
CA ARG A 284 0.42 29.29 -30.70
C ARG A 284 0.87 28.52 -31.94
N LEU A 285 0.53 27.24 -32.04
CA LEU A 285 1.05 26.42 -33.16
C LEU A 285 0.54 26.92 -34.52
N LEU A 286 -0.72 27.34 -34.62
CA LEU A 286 -1.27 27.88 -35.86
C LEU A 286 -0.60 29.16 -36.27
N GLU A 287 -0.32 30.06 -35.34
CA GLU A 287 0.43 31.30 -35.61
C GLU A 287 1.84 31.00 -36.12
N ALA A 288 2.53 30.01 -35.48
CA ALA A 288 3.86 29.60 -35.88
C ALA A 288 3.88 28.92 -37.30
N LEU A 289 2.82 28.15 -37.62
CA LEU A 289 2.70 27.51 -38.94
C LEU A 289 2.35 28.51 -40.04
N THR A 290 1.60 29.58 -39.72
CA THR A 290 1.18 30.60 -40.70
C THR A 290 2.15 31.74 -40.82
N SER A 291 3.00 32.00 -39.83
CA SER A 291 4.12 32.94 -39.96
C SER A 291 5.11 32.33 -40.94
N ARG A 292 5.19 32.90 -42.17
CA ARG A 292 6.29 32.59 -43.10
C ARG A 292 7.59 32.80 -42.34
N ALA A 293 8.44 31.78 -42.27
CA ALA A 293 9.84 31.95 -41.91
C ALA A 293 10.36 33.07 -42.82
N GLY A 294 10.66 34.20 -42.21
CA GLY A 294 11.21 35.33 -42.97
C GLY A 294 12.43 34.86 -43.72
N ALA A 295 12.38 34.97 -45.03
CA ALA A 295 13.52 34.74 -45.88
C ALA A 295 14.61 35.70 -45.42
N GLY A 296 15.66 35.17 -44.82
CA GLY A 296 16.91 35.84 -44.51
C GLY A 296 18.04 35.00 -45.07
#